data_592655642c2421baff22e7db56cda9b9
#
_entry.id   592655642c2421baff22e7db56cda9b9
#
_cell.length_a   1.000
_cell.length_b   1.000
_cell.length_c   1.000
_cell.angle_alpha   90.00
_cell.angle_beta   90.00
_cell.angle_gamma   90.00
#
_symmetry.space_group_name_H-M   'P 1'
#
loop_
_entity.id
_entity.type
_entity.pdbx_description
1 polymer ?
#
loop_
_entity_poly.entity_id
_entity_poly.type
_entity_poly.pdbx_seq_one_letter_code
_entity_poly.pdbx_strand_id
1 'polypeptide(L)'
;ELLDVRKIHYDPHDLKILPKTIGFGGSASVYAAKWKDTSTIYAIKKFVENKEVYLTDLANSHENIIQFRGITKLEDGKKYSLVLEYADGGTLRSYLRNNTITFNWENQLKFAKEIASAILWLHDVKEIIHGDLHPNNILIHKDTIKLADFGRSCIKGSDINTGTYGLIPYMDPKFFETNSYRLTEKSDIYSLGVLYWELTSRKSPFDFEKKSSDDHLSIITNILKLLREEPIEDTNDKFVVLYKKCWEHEPDNRPNILKVISELNCIDPENNNVSIIPEESEESEKTANVYSCQIAIK
;
A
#
# COMPACT_ATOMS: atom_id res chain seq x y z
N GLU A 1 23.12 -17.28 -2.94
CA GLU A 1 22.37 -18.49 -3.43
C GLU A 1 20.84 -18.35 -3.41
N LEU A 2 20.30 -17.16 -3.15
CA LEU A 2 18.83 -16.88 -3.15
C LEU A 2 18.26 -16.49 -4.53
N LEU A 3 19.10 -16.32 -5.54
CA LEU A 3 18.66 -15.97 -6.89
C LEU A 3 18.61 -17.22 -7.76
N ASP A 4 17.46 -17.88 -7.77
CA ASP A 4 17.21 -19.03 -8.66
C ASP A 4 17.38 -18.59 -10.13
N VAL A 5 18.01 -19.48 -10.92
CA VAL A 5 18.42 -19.30 -12.32
C VAL A 5 17.27 -19.02 -13.29
N ARG A 6 16.01 -19.03 -12.83
CA ARG A 6 14.80 -18.85 -13.65
C ARG A 6 14.39 -17.41 -13.94
N LYS A 7 15.08 -16.41 -13.39
CA LYS A 7 14.72 -15.00 -13.63
C LYS A 7 15.12 -14.57 -15.02
N ILE A 8 14.20 -13.87 -15.69
CA ILE A 8 14.48 -13.30 -17.00
C ILE A 8 15.57 -12.22 -16.84
N HIS A 9 16.71 -12.44 -17.47
CA HIS A 9 17.78 -11.46 -17.53
C HIS A 9 17.64 -10.62 -18.80
N TYR A 10 17.51 -9.32 -18.62
CA TYR A 10 17.55 -8.36 -19.71
C TYR A 10 18.96 -7.90 -19.95
N ASP A 11 19.41 -7.96 -21.20
CA ASP A 11 20.69 -7.33 -21.59
C ASP A 11 20.54 -5.79 -21.39
N PRO A 12 21.45 -5.15 -20.65
CA PRO A 12 21.40 -3.71 -20.45
C PRO A 12 21.48 -2.91 -21.77
N HIS A 13 22.13 -3.43 -22.80
CA HIS A 13 22.20 -2.80 -24.13
C HIS A 13 20.86 -2.82 -24.87
N ASP A 14 19.96 -3.73 -24.51
CA ASP A 14 18.60 -3.82 -25.06
C ASP A 14 17.63 -2.84 -24.38
N LEU A 15 18.01 -2.23 -23.25
CA LEU A 15 17.19 -1.31 -22.44
C LEU A 15 17.64 0.14 -22.64
N LYS A 16 16.94 0.83 -23.54
CA LYS A 16 17.18 2.25 -23.86
C LYS A 16 16.57 3.16 -22.79
N ILE A 17 17.35 3.56 -21.79
CA ILE A 17 16.88 4.44 -20.70
C ILE A 17 16.44 5.79 -21.32
N LEU A 18 15.22 6.21 -20.95
CA LEU A 18 14.68 7.49 -21.34
C LEU A 18 15.25 8.61 -20.46
N PRO A 19 15.39 9.85 -20.97
CA PRO A 19 16.05 10.95 -20.26
C PRO A 19 15.39 11.34 -18.94
N LYS A 20 14.09 11.04 -18.78
CA LYS A 20 13.30 11.45 -17.63
C LYS A 20 13.32 10.37 -16.55
N THR A 21 13.83 10.69 -15.37
CA THR A 21 13.60 9.90 -14.15
C THR A 21 12.13 9.98 -13.77
N ILE A 22 11.52 8.84 -13.46
CA ILE A 22 10.09 8.74 -13.14
C ILE A 22 9.83 8.63 -11.63
N GLY A 23 10.85 8.34 -10.83
CA GLY A 23 10.76 8.29 -9.38
C GLY A 23 12.10 8.44 -8.71
N PHE A 24 12.11 9.14 -7.58
CA PHE A 24 13.22 9.19 -6.65
C PHE A 24 12.71 8.68 -5.31
N GLY A 25 13.26 7.58 -4.82
CA GLY A 25 13.09 7.12 -3.45
C GLY A 25 14.38 7.33 -2.66
N GLY A 26 14.31 7.30 -1.34
CA GLY A 26 15.47 7.50 -0.46
C GLY A 26 16.65 6.54 -0.73
N SER A 27 16.40 5.40 -1.36
CA SER A 27 17.40 4.34 -1.58
C SER A 27 17.63 3.99 -3.06
N ALA A 28 16.77 4.40 -3.98
CA ALA A 28 16.85 4.00 -5.39
C ALA A 28 16.25 5.03 -6.35
N SER A 29 16.81 5.09 -7.56
CA SER A 29 16.26 5.87 -8.66
C SER A 29 15.53 4.96 -9.63
N VAL A 30 14.35 5.41 -10.11
CA VAL A 30 13.52 4.69 -11.07
C VAL A 30 13.50 5.45 -12.39
N TYR A 31 13.78 4.76 -13.48
CA TYR A 31 13.83 5.29 -14.84
C TYR A 31 12.85 4.55 -15.75
N ALA A 32 12.27 5.25 -16.71
CA ALA A 32 11.61 4.59 -17.83
C ALA A 32 12.66 4.11 -18.84
N ALA A 33 12.45 2.94 -19.42
CA ALA A 33 13.29 2.41 -20.49
C ALA A 33 12.45 1.76 -21.57
N LYS A 34 12.83 1.95 -22.84
CA LYS A 34 12.29 1.19 -23.97
C LYS A 34 13.09 -0.09 -24.14
N TRP A 35 12.39 -1.19 -24.43
CA TRP A 35 13.03 -2.45 -24.74
C TRP A 35 13.26 -2.57 -26.25
N LYS A 36 14.55 -2.59 -26.66
CA LYS A 36 14.96 -2.64 -28.07
C LYS A 36 14.25 -1.54 -28.91
N ASP A 37 13.85 -1.89 -30.12
CA ASP A 37 13.10 -1.02 -31.02
C ASP A 37 11.58 -1.19 -30.91
N THR A 38 11.10 -1.75 -29.79
CA THR A 38 9.66 -1.92 -29.52
C THR A 38 9.03 -0.67 -28.92
N SER A 39 7.69 -0.64 -28.91
CA SER A 39 6.93 0.38 -28.16
C SER A 39 6.82 0.07 -26.66
N THR A 40 7.29 -1.11 -26.20
CA THR A 40 7.18 -1.53 -24.80
C THR A 40 8.08 -0.67 -23.91
N ILE A 41 7.47 -0.11 -22.86
CA ILE A 41 8.16 0.67 -21.83
C ILE A 41 8.17 -0.12 -20.54
N TYR A 42 9.33 -0.16 -19.88
CA TYR A 42 9.52 -0.73 -18.55
C TYR A 42 9.96 0.35 -17.56
N ALA A 43 9.72 0.11 -16.28
CA ALA A 43 10.34 0.86 -15.20
C ALA A 43 11.58 0.10 -14.71
N ILE A 44 12.72 0.80 -14.61
CA ILE A 44 13.99 0.24 -14.15
C ILE A 44 14.32 0.85 -12.80
N LYS A 45 14.21 0.06 -11.72
CA LYS A 45 14.63 0.46 -10.39
C LYS A 45 16.08 0.03 -10.18
N LYS A 46 16.98 1.03 -10.06
CA LYS A 46 18.42 0.80 -9.98
C LYS A 46 18.87 0.44 -8.56
N PHE A 47 19.94 -0.35 -8.47
CA PHE A 47 20.73 -0.59 -7.26
C PHE A 47 19.97 -1.27 -6.12
N VAL A 48 19.14 -2.26 -6.46
CA VAL A 48 18.38 -3.03 -5.47
C VAL A 48 19.22 -4.14 -4.82
N GLU A 49 18.85 -4.49 -3.59
CA GLU A 49 19.42 -5.62 -2.88
C GLU A 49 18.79 -6.95 -3.32
N ASN A 50 19.52 -8.05 -3.14
CA ASN A 50 19.03 -9.39 -3.51
C ASN A 50 17.72 -9.77 -2.80
N LYS A 51 17.53 -9.32 -1.56
CA LYS A 51 16.31 -9.50 -0.78
C LYS A 51 15.09 -8.86 -1.49
N GLU A 52 15.26 -7.62 -1.96
CA GLU A 52 14.21 -6.92 -2.66
C GLU A 52 13.85 -7.60 -3.99
N VAL A 53 14.86 -8.07 -4.74
CA VAL A 53 14.63 -8.85 -5.97
C VAL A 53 13.81 -10.09 -5.68
N TYR A 54 14.15 -10.84 -4.62
CA TYR A 54 13.44 -12.04 -4.22
C TYR A 54 12.00 -11.76 -3.81
N LEU A 55 11.77 -10.74 -2.97
CA LEU A 55 10.42 -10.41 -2.48
C LEU A 55 9.54 -9.84 -3.59
N THR A 56 10.10 -9.04 -4.50
CA THR A 56 9.36 -8.51 -5.67
C THR A 56 8.91 -9.65 -6.59
N ASP A 57 9.78 -10.64 -6.82
CA ASP A 57 9.45 -11.82 -7.62
C ASP A 57 8.39 -12.70 -6.93
N LEU A 58 8.52 -12.90 -5.61
CA LEU A 58 7.58 -13.70 -4.82
C LEU A 58 6.19 -13.05 -4.78
N ALA A 59 6.12 -11.72 -4.65
CA ALA A 59 4.86 -10.97 -4.63
C ALA A 59 4.15 -10.93 -5.98
N ASN A 60 4.84 -11.24 -7.07
CA ASN A 60 4.35 -11.15 -8.45
C ASN A 60 3.05 -11.95 -8.69
N SER A 61 2.38 -11.70 -9.81
CA SER A 61 1.20 -12.44 -10.29
C SER A 61 -0.14 -12.09 -9.61
N HIS A 62 -0.29 -10.84 -9.14
CA HIS A 62 -1.56 -10.28 -8.71
C HIS A 62 -1.85 -8.98 -9.47
N GLU A 63 -3.12 -8.73 -9.84
CA GLU A 63 -3.50 -7.58 -10.66
C GLU A 63 -3.19 -6.23 -10.01
N ASN A 64 -3.26 -6.14 -8.68
CA ASN A 64 -2.96 -4.92 -7.91
C ASN A 64 -1.52 -4.90 -7.35
N ILE A 65 -0.63 -5.74 -7.85
CA ILE A 65 0.81 -5.70 -7.58
C ILE A 65 1.54 -5.32 -8.86
N ILE A 66 2.56 -4.46 -8.76
CA ILE A 66 3.41 -4.11 -9.90
C ILE A 66 4.08 -5.37 -10.45
N GLN A 67 3.95 -5.59 -11.75
CA GLN A 67 4.48 -6.82 -12.35
C GLN A 67 5.99 -6.80 -12.43
N PHE A 68 6.63 -7.78 -11.81
CA PHE A 68 8.04 -8.08 -12.00
C PHE A 68 8.25 -8.75 -13.37
N ARG A 69 9.16 -8.21 -14.17
CA ARG A 69 9.48 -8.72 -15.51
C ARG A 69 10.82 -9.42 -15.55
N GLY A 70 11.73 -9.06 -14.67
CA GLY A 70 13.06 -9.66 -14.60
C GLY A 70 14.07 -8.71 -13.98
N ILE A 71 15.33 -8.99 -14.22
CA ILE A 71 16.47 -8.24 -13.72
C ILE A 71 17.42 -7.83 -14.83
N THR A 72 18.19 -6.79 -14.60
CA THR A 72 19.33 -6.40 -15.45
C THR A 72 20.51 -5.98 -14.57
N LYS A 73 21.72 -5.99 -15.11
CA LYS A 73 22.91 -5.39 -14.49
C LYS A 73 23.36 -4.24 -15.35
N LEU A 74 23.24 -3.03 -14.84
CA LEU A 74 23.78 -1.85 -15.50
C LEU A 74 25.30 -1.75 -15.34
N GLU A 75 25.93 -0.85 -16.07
CA GLU A 75 27.38 -0.78 -16.41
C GLU A 75 28.39 -1.00 -15.28
N ASP A 76 28.05 -0.80 -14.01
CA ASP A 76 28.94 -1.07 -12.88
C ASP A 76 29.00 -2.55 -12.43
N GLY A 77 28.08 -3.37 -12.91
CA GLY A 77 28.04 -4.84 -12.74
C GLY A 77 27.90 -5.36 -11.31
N LYS A 78 27.88 -4.49 -10.30
CA LYS A 78 27.92 -4.87 -8.88
C LYS A 78 26.57 -5.12 -8.26
N LYS A 79 25.55 -4.37 -8.70
CA LYS A 79 24.18 -4.48 -8.17
C LYS A 79 23.19 -4.79 -9.27
N TYR A 80 22.12 -5.47 -8.92
CA TYR A 80 21.00 -5.71 -9.83
C TYR A 80 20.10 -4.46 -9.92
N SER A 81 19.39 -4.38 -11.03
CA SER A 81 18.27 -3.47 -11.24
C SER A 81 17.03 -4.28 -11.57
N LEU A 82 15.88 -3.92 -11.00
CA LEU A 82 14.60 -4.54 -11.32
C LEU A 82 14.08 -4.00 -12.64
N VAL A 83 13.58 -4.90 -13.48
CA VAL A 83 12.77 -4.58 -14.65
C VAL A 83 11.32 -4.82 -14.29
N LEU A 84 10.52 -3.75 -14.24
CA LEU A 84 9.15 -3.76 -13.75
C LEU A 84 8.19 -3.26 -14.84
N GLU A 85 6.92 -3.58 -14.69
CA GLU A 85 5.83 -2.95 -15.43
C GLU A 85 5.91 -1.41 -15.27
N TYR A 86 5.65 -0.69 -16.35
CA TYR A 86 5.58 0.77 -16.32
C TYR A 86 4.15 1.20 -16.01
N ALA A 87 3.94 1.88 -14.88
CA ALA A 87 2.68 2.49 -14.52
C ALA A 87 2.61 3.93 -15.08
N ASP A 88 1.58 4.22 -15.86
CA ASP A 88 1.44 5.44 -16.65
C ASP A 88 0.77 6.61 -15.89
N GLY A 89 0.03 6.33 -14.82
CA GLY A 89 -0.70 7.31 -14.02
C GLY A 89 0.08 7.92 -12.85
N GLY A 90 1.37 7.56 -12.65
CA GLY A 90 2.18 8.04 -11.55
C GLY A 90 1.82 7.42 -10.20
N THR A 91 2.13 8.11 -9.09
CA THR A 91 1.85 7.62 -7.74
C THR A 91 0.43 8.02 -7.28
N LEU A 92 -0.15 7.24 -6.38
CA LEU A 92 -1.42 7.60 -5.72
C LEU A 92 -1.33 8.99 -5.07
N ARG A 93 -0.16 9.34 -4.49
CA ARG A 93 0.07 10.67 -3.93
C ARG A 93 -0.13 11.76 -4.99
N SER A 94 0.52 11.66 -6.13
CA SER A 94 0.38 12.64 -7.21
C SER A 94 -1.04 12.69 -7.75
N TYR A 95 -1.71 11.53 -7.83
CA TYR A 95 -3.10 11.42 -8.24
C TYR A 95 -4.05 12.15 -7.28
N LEU A 96 -3.92 11.91 -5.97
CA LEU A 96 -4.75 12.54 -4.94
C LEU A 96 -4.54 14.07 -4.85
N ARG A 97 -3.33 14.56 -5.12
CA ARG A 97 -3.02 16.02 -5.11
C ARG A 97 -3.39 16.73 -6.41
N ASN A 98 -3.79 16.00 -7.43
CA ASN A 98 -4.20 16.59 -8.70
C ASN A 98 -5.68 17.00 -8.67
N ASN A 99 -5.93 18.31 -8.46
CA ASN A 99 -7.27 18.88 -8.39
C ASN A 99 -8.05 18.84 -9.72
N THR A 100 -7.43 18.49 -10.83
CA THR A 100 -8.12 18.32 -12.12
C THR A 100 -8.80 16.96 -12.25
N ILE A 101 -8.47 16.00 -11.38
CA ILE A 101 -9.04 14.66 -11.37
C ILE A 101 -10.30 14.66 -10.48
N THR A 102 -11.43 14.28 -11.05
CA THR A 102 -12.63 13.96 -10.29
C THR A 102 -12.43 12.60 -9.61
N PHE A 103 -12.44 12.60 -8.29
CA PHE A 103 -12.23 11.41 -7.47
C PHE A 103 -13.43 11.25 -6.52
N ASN A 104 -14.50 10.69 -7.06
CA ASN A 104 -15.76 10.48 -6.36
C ASN A 104 -15.70 9.27 -5.41
N TRP A 105 -16.74 9.07 -4.63
CA TRP A 105 -16.86 8.00 -3.66
C TRP A 105 -16.67 6.60 -4.26
N GLU A 106 -17.27 6.34 -5.40
CA GLU A 106 -17.13 5.05 -6.10
C GLU A 106 -15.67 4.71 -6.39
N ASN A 107 -14.89 5.70 -6.90
CA ASN A 107 -13.46 5.54 -7.16
C ASN A 107 -12.64 5.40 -5.87
N GLN A 108 -13.02 6.11 -4.79
CA GLN A 108 -12.36 5.98 -3.48
C GLN A 108 -12.54 4.56 -2.93
N LEU A 109 -13.78 4.05 -2.95
CA LEU A 109 -14.10 2.70 -2.50
C LEU A 109 -13.45 1.62 -3.39
N LYS A 110 -13.41 1.83 -4.71
CA LYS A 110 -12.70 0.95 -5.64
C LYS A 110 -11.22 0.85 -5.28
N PHE A 111 -10.53 1.97 -5.12
CA PHE A 111 -9.11 1.98 -4.76
C PHE A 111 -8.87 1.35 -3.39
N ALA A 112 -9.74 1.61 -2.42
CA ALA A 112 -9.66 0.97 -1.10
C ALA A 112 -9.74 -0.57 -1.20
N LYS A 113 -10.67 -1.10 -2.01
CA LYS A 113 -10.83 -2.54 -2.24
C LYS A 113 -9.63 -3.13 -2.98
N GLU A 114 -9.11 -2.45 -4.00
CA GLU A 114 -7.92 -2.89 -4.75
C GLU A 114 -6.66 -2.93 -3.87
N ILE A 115 -6.45 -1.92 -3.00
CA ILE A 115 -5.35 -1.92 -2.04
C ILE A 115 -5.50 -3.08 -1.05
N ALA A 116 -6.71 -3.29 -0.50
CA ALA A 116 -6.97 -4.41 0.40
C ALA A 116 -6.73 -5.76 -0.27
N SER A 117 -7.10 -5.91 -1.55
CA SER A 117 -6.85 -7.12 -2.36
C SER A 117 -5.36 -7.40 -2.51
N ALA A 118 -4.54 -6.37 -2.78
CA ALA A 118 -3.09 -6.51 -2.83
C ALA A 118 -2.51 -6.96 -1.48
N ILE A 119 -2.97 -6.37 -0.37
CA ILE A 119 -2.52 -6.73 0.98
C ILE A 119 -2.96 -8.15 1.36
N LEU A 120 -4.18 -8.57 0.99
CA LEU A 120 -4.62 -9.96 1.19
C LEU A 120 -3.69 -10.94 0.47
N TRP A 121 -3.36 -10.65 -0.78
CA TRP A 121 -2.41 -11.46 -1.55
C TRP A 121 -1.06 -11.59 -0.86
N LEU A 122 -0.54 -10.48 -0.34
CA LEU A 122 0.73 -10.48 0.38
C LEU A 122 0.65 -11.27 1.68
N HIS A 123 -0.35 -10.97 2.55
CA HIS A 123 -0.42 -11.53 3.90
C HIS A 123 -0.79 -13.01 3.93
N ASP A 124 -1.80 -13.41 3.15
CA ASP A 124 -2.40 -14.75 3.28
C ASP A 124 -1.89 -15.74 2.22
N VAL A 125 -1.47 -15.26 1.03
CA VAL A 125 -1.02 -16.15 -0.05
C VAL A 125 0.49 -16.22 -0.12
N LYS A 126 1.18 -15.08 0.09
CA LYS A 126 2.64 -14.99 -0.06
C LYS A 126 3.39 -14.95 1.27
N GLU A 127 2.69 -14.78 2.38
CA GLU A 127 3.25 -14.61 3.72
C GLU A 127 4.29 -13.47 3.79
N ILE A 128 4.02 -12.39 3.04
CA ILE A 128 4.85 -11.18 2.98
C ILE A 128 4.16 -10.06 3.75
N ILE A 129 4.93 -9.35 4.57
CA ILE A 129 4.56 -8.07 5.15
C ILE A 129 5.22 -6.99 4.30
N HIS A 130 4.41 -6.00 3.83
CA HIS A 130 4.92 -4.94 2.95
C HIS A 130 5.88 -4.00 3.67
N GLY A 131 5.48 -3.49 4.83
CA GLY A 131 6.30 -2.72 5.76
C GLY A 131 6.62 -1.28 5.37
N ASP A 132 6.13 -0.81 4.23
CA ASP A 132 6.30 0.57 3.77
C ASP A 132 5.10 1.03 2.94
N LEU A 133 3.89 0.76 3.45
CA LEU A 133 2.65 1.06 2.76
C LEU A 133 2.31 2.55 2.90
N HIS A 134 2.40 3.29 1.79
CA HIS A 134 2.08 4.72 1.72
C HIS A 134 1.81 5.15 0.25
N PRO A 135 1.22 6.33 -0.02
CA PRO A 135 0.73 6.68 -1.35
C PRO A 135 1.81 6.85 -2.43
N ASN A 136 3.10 6.95 -2.07
CA ASN A 136 4.17 6.94 -3.07
C ASN A 136 4.50 5.53 -3.58
N ASN A 137 4.21 4.49 -2.77
CA ASN A 137 4.44 3.08 -3.12
C ASN A 137 3.20 2.42 -3.75
N ILE A 138 2.14 3.19 -3.97
CA ILE A 138 0.96 2.79 -4.74
C ILE A 138 0.98 3.58 -6.04
N LEU A 139 1.03 2.87 -7.16
CA LEU A 139 1.05 3.46 -8.49
C LEU A 139 -0.33 3.32 -9.14
N ILE A 140 -0.62 4.20 -10.08
CA ILE A 140 -1.83 4.14 -10.90
C ILE A 140 -1.46 3.67 -12.30
N HIS A 141 -2.15 2.65 -12.79
CA HIS A 141 -2.00 2.14 -14.14
C HIS A 141 -3.37 1.80 -14.73
N LYS A 142 -3.79 2.51 -15.78
CA LYS A 142 -5.10 2.31 -16.43
C LYS A 142 -6.26 2.31 -15.42
N ASP A 143 -6.33 3.34 -14.59
CA ASP A 143 -7.34 3.53 -13.53
C ASP A 143 -7.40 2.42 -12.47
N THR A 144 -6.35 1.62 -12.34
CA THR A 144 -6.19 0.55 -11.34
C THR A 144 -4.96 0.83 -10.50
N ILE A 145 -5.01 0.49 -9.21
CA ILE A 145 -3.82 0.61 -8.36
C ILE A 145 -2.84 -0.55 -8.60
N LYS A 146 -1.57 -0.24 -8.41
CA LYS A 146 -0.45 -1.20 -8.40
C LYS A 146 0.42 -0.94 -7.18
N LEU A 147 0.38 -1.82 -6.20
CA LEU A 147 1.28 -1.76 -5.04
C LEU A 147 2.70 -2.13 -5.48
N ALA A 148 3.68 -1.34 -5.07
CA ALA A 148 5.07 -1.44 -5.50
C ALA A 148 6.02 -1.20 -4.32
N ASP A 149 7.30 -1.42 -4.55
CA ASP A 149 8.43 -1.20 -3.64
C ASP A 149 8.49 -2.17 -2.44
N PHE A 150 9.11 -3.32 -2.67
CA PHE A 150 9.33 -4.37 -1.67
C PHE A 150 10.68 -4.27 -0.95
N GLY A 151 11.37 -3.13 -1.04
CA GLY A 151 12.69 -2.93 -0.42
C GLY A 151 12.69 -3.09 1.09
N ARG A 152 11.56 -2.80 1.74
CA ARG A 152 11.36 -2.91 3.19
C ARG A 152 10.56 -4.13 3.62
N SER A 153 10.00 -4.86 2.67
CA SER A 153 9.17 -6.03 2.93
C SER A 153 9.95 -7.16 3.59
N CYS A 154 9.24 -8.03 4.28
CA CYS A 154 9.82 -9.23 4.88
C CYS A 154 8.83 -10.40 4.83
N ILE A 155 9.37 -11.61 4.93
CA ILE A 155 8.56 -12.82 5.14
C ILE A 155 8.00 -12.79 6.57
N LYS A 156 6.75 -13.14 6.73
CA LYS A 156 6.07 -13.28 8.02
C LYS A 156 6.88 -14.18 8.98
N GLY A 157 7.06 -13.70 10.20
CA GLY A 157 7.84 -14.42 11.21
C GLY A 157 9.35 -14.37 11.04
N SER A 158 9.87 -13.66 10.03
CA SER A 158 11.31 -13.47 9.90
C SER A 158 11.86 -12.51 10.97
N ASP A 159 13.06 -12.80 11.49
CA ASP A 159 13.73 -12.01 12.52
C ASP A 159 14.38 -10.72 11.98
N ILE A 160 13.97 -10.24 10.84
CA ILE A 160 14.59 -9.09 10.21
C ILE A 160 14.07 -7.80 10.86
N ASN A 161 14.93 -7.12 11.60
CA ASN A 161 14.66 -5.74 12.02
C ASN A 161 14.88 -4.81 10.82
N THR A 162 13.79 -4.30 10.26
CA THR A 162 13.85 -3.39 9.10
C THR A 162 14.21 -1.95 9.47
N GLY A 163 14.48 -1.68 10.75
CA GLY A 163 14.76 -0.33 11.28
C GLY A 163 13.54 0.59 11.28
N THR A 164 13.71 1.74 11.93
CA THR A 164 12.66 2.77 12.04
C THR A 164 12.73 3.74 10.85
N TYR A 165 12.39 3.29 9.65
CA TYR A 165 12.39 4.10 8.45
C TYR A 165 11.03 4.03 7.76
N GLY A 166 10.55 5.11 7.19
CA GLY A 166 9.29 5.21 6.48
C GLY A 166 8.73 6.63 6.53
N LEU A 167 7.58 6.84 5.91
CA LEU A 167 6.84 8.08 6.07
C LEU A 167 6.08 8.06 7.41
N ILE A 168 6.49 8.92 8.33
CA ILE A 168 6.06 8.96 9.74
C ILE A 168 4.54 8.77 9.93
N PRO A 169 3.65 9.47 9.21
CA PRO A 169 2.20 9.32 9.44
C PRO A 169 1.65 7.92 9.18
N TYR A 170 2.33 7.12 8.33
CA TYR A 170 1.89 5.77 7.94
C TYR A 170 2.57 4.67 8.74
N MET A 171 3.57 5.01 9.56
CA MET A 171 4.31 4.06 10.38
C MET A 171 3.49 3.63 11.59
N ASP A 172 3.50 2.34 11.88
CA ASP A 172 2.91 1.80 13.11
C ASP A 172 3.48 2.52 14.34
N PRO A 173 2.65 3.12 15.22
CA PRO A 173 3.10 3.86 16.40
C PRO A 173 4.05 3.09 17.30
N LYS A 174 3.92 1.76 17.34
CA LYS A 174 4.78 0.90 18.17
C LYS A 174 6.27 1.00 17.81
N PHE A 175 6.60 1.38 16.58
CA PHE A 175 8.00 1.68 16.19
C PHE A 175 8.59 2.90 16.91
N PHE A 176 7.74 3.83 17.35
CA PHE A 176 8.19 5.02 18.08
C PHE A 176 8.28 4.79 19.60
N GLU A 177 7.65 3.71 20.11
CA GLU A 177 7.68 3.38 21.53
C GLU A 177 8.90 2.55 21.91
N THR A 178 9.31 1.63 21.04
CA THR A 178 10.42 0.71 21.34
C THR A 178 11.20 0.31 20.08
N ASN A 179 12.52 0.35 20.19
CA ASN A 179 13.42 -0.10 19.11
C ASN A 179 13.38 -1.64 18.90
N SER A 180 12.76 -2.39 19.78
CA SER A 180 12.60 -3.84 19.67
C SER A 180 11.34 -4.26 18.93
N TYR A 181 10.45 -3.33 18.58
CA TYR A 181 9.22 -3.66 17.86
C TYR A 181 9.56 -4.17 16.45
N ARG A 182 8.87 -5.21 16.05
CA ARG A 182 9.09 -5.86 14.76
C ARG A 182 7.90 -5.63 13.84
N LEU A 183 8.16 -5.63 12.57
CA LEU A 183 7.15 -5.54 11.54
C LEU A 183 6.20 -6.73 11.62
N THR A 184 4.91 -6.45 11.58
CA THR A 184 3.84 -7.45 11.56
C THR A 184 2.80 -7.09 10.51
N GLU A 185 1.93 -8.02 10.16
CA GLU A 185 0.76 -7.74 9.31
C GLU A 185 -0.07 -6.57 9.85
N LYS A 186 -0.14 -6.44 11.18
CA LYS A 186 -0.87 -5.34 11.85
C LYS A 186 -0.22 -3.97 11.61
N SER A 187 1.06 -3.93 11.29
CA SER A 187 1.74 -2.69 10.90
C SER A 187 1.25 -2.20 9.53
N ASP A 188 1.05 -3.10 8.55
CA ASP A 188 0.44 -2.75 7.26
C ASP A 188 -1.02 -2.32 7.43
N ILE A 189 -1.77 -2.96 8.36
CA ILE A 189 -3.15 -2.56 8.66
C ILE A 189 -3.23 -1.14 9.22
N TYR A 190 -2.28 -0.73 10.07
CA TYR A 190 -2.22 0.67 10.52
C TYR A 190 -2.03 1.63 9.33
N SER A 191 -1.05 1.36 8.49
CA SER A 191 -0.77 2.15 7.28
C SER A 191 -2.00 2.23 6.37
N LEU A 192 -2.73 1.11 6.23
CA LEU A 192 -3.96 1.01 5.46
C LEU A 192 -5.05 1.95 6.01
N GLY A 193 -5.20 2.04 7.34
CA GLY A 193 -6.14 2.97 7.98
C GLY A 193 -5.84 4.42 7.62
N VAL A 194 -4.57 4.83 7.66
CA VAL A 194 -4.15 6.19 7.28
C VAL A 194 -4.39 6.44 5.79
N LEU A 195 -4.08 5.46 4.92
CA LEU A 195 -4.34 5.54 3.49
C LEU A 195 -5.84 5.71 3.18
N TYR A 196 -6.71 5.01 3.89
CA TYR A 196 -8.16 5.12 3.67
C TYR A 196 -8.71 6.50 4.03
N TRP A 197 -8.22 7.11 5.12
CA TRP A 197 -8.52 8.50 5.40
C TRP A 197 -8.00 9.43 4.28
N GLU A 198 -6.78 9.18 3.78
CA GLU A 198 -6.20 9.99 2.72
C GLU A 198 -6.96 9.87 1.38
N LEU A 199 -7.53 8.71 1.06
CA LEU A 199 -8.39 8.54 -0.11
C LEU A 199 -9.60 9.49 -0.07
N THR A 200 -10.20 9.70 1.09
CA THR A 200 -11.37 10.56 1.26
C THR A 200 -11.00 12.04 1.39
N SER A 201 -9.96 12.35 2.14
CA SER A 201 -9.51 13.72 2.39
C SER A 201 -8.75 14.33 1.21
N ARG A 202 -8.04 13.51 0.43
CA ARG A 202 -7.04 13.93 -0.57
C ARG A 202 -5.95 14.85 0.02
N LYS A 203 -5.76 14.83 1.34
CA LYS A 203 -4.80 15.65 2.08
C LYS A 203 -3.69 14.79 2.65
N SER A 204 -2.52 15.40 2.87
CA SER A 204 -1.42 14.75 3.59
C SER A 204 -1.74 14.66 5.07
N PRO A 205 -1.66 13.45 5.69
CA PRO A 205 -1.89 13.35 7.13
C PRO A 205 -0.93 14.26 7.91
N PHE A 206 -1.46 14.95 8.93
CA PHE A 206 -0.74 15.93 9.74
C PHE A 206 -0.06 17.06 8.93
N ASP A 207 -0.57 17.36 7.73
CA ASP A 207 0.09 18.27 6.77
C ASP A 207 1.58 17.90 6.50
N PHE A 208 1.94 16.62 6.64
CA PHE A 208 3.32 16.13 6.63
C PHE A 208 4.12 16.61 5.41
N GLU A 209 3.48 16.75 4.25
CA GLU A 209 4.12 17.20 3.00
C GLU A 209 4.60 18.66 3.07
N LYS A 210 4.05 19.45 3.97
CA LYS A 210 4.40 20.86 4.17
C LYS A 210 5.34 21.07 5.35
N LYS A 211 5.62 20.03 6.13
CA LYS A 211 6.42 20.06 7.34
C LYS A 211 7.91 19.91 7.05
N SER A 212 8.72 20.60 7.85
CA SER A 212 10.18 20.41 7.85
C SER A 212 10.58 19.19 8.68
N SER A 213 11.84 18.79 8.59
CA SER A 213 12.39 17.70 9.41
C SER A 213 12.26 17.99 10.91
N ASP A 214 12.31 19.25 11.31
CA ASP A 214 12.21 19.66 12.71
C ASP A 214 10.79 19.45 13.27
N ASP A 215 9.77 19.47 12.41
CA ASP A 215 8.37 19.22 12.78
C ASP A 215 8.06 17.71 12.98
N HIS A 216 8.92 16.80 12.52
CA HIS A 216 8.67 15.36 12.56
C HIS A 216 8.47 14.83 13.98
N LEU A 217 9.22 15.35 14.97
CA LEU A 217 9.05 14.96 16.38
C LEU A 217 7.68 15.38 16.92
N SER A 218 7.16 16.52 16.48
CA SER A 218 5.81 16.95 16.85
C SER A 218 4.74 15.99 16.32
N ILE A 219 4.88 15.53 15.08
CA ILE A 219 3.96 14.55 14.48
C ILE A 219 4.02 13.21 15.24
N ILE A 220 5.22 12.71 15.52
CA ILE A 220 5.40 11.48 16.31
C ILE A 220 4.73 11.64 17.68
N THR A 221 4.96 12.75 18.37
CA THR A 221 4.36 13.04 19.67
C THR A 221 2.83 13.05 19.61
N ASN A 222 2.24 13.63 18.56
CA ASN A 222 0.81 13.65 18.35
C ASN A 222 0.25 12.22 18.14
N ILE A 223 0.91 11.43 17.30
CA ILE A 223 0.53 10.03 17.05
C ILE A 223 0.56 9.21 18.35
N LEU A 224 1.62 9.36 19.17
CA LEU A 224 1.76 8.67 20.46
C LEU A 224 0.73 9.15 21.51
N LYS A 225 0.26 10.41 21.42
CA LYS A 225 -0.86 10.93 22.20
C LYS A 225 -2.23 10.51 21.67
N LEU A 226 -2.28 9.55 20.77
CA LEU A 226 -3.49 9.00 20.14
C LEU A 226 -4.23 10.01 19.24
N LEU A 227 -3.60 11.13 18.87
CA LEU A 227 -4.20 12.05 17.93
C LEU A 227 -4.23 11.40 16.53
N ARG A 228 -5.34 11.56 15.85
CA ARG A 228 -5.59 11.09 14.49
C ARG A 228 -6.30 12.22 13.72
N GLU A 229 -6.31 12.05 12.40
CA GLU A 229 -7.04 12.98 11.54
C GLU A 229 -8.56 12.83 11.74
N GLU A 230 -9.27 13.98 11.66
CA GLU A 230 -10.72 13.97 11.71
C GLU A 230 -11.31 13.46 10.38
N PRO A 231 -12.44 12.73 10.44
CA PRO A 231 -13.15 12.33 9.24
C PRO A 231 -13.55 13.54 8.39
N ILE A 232 -13.56 13.35 7.09
CA ILE A 232 -14.09 14.36 6.17
C ILE A 232 -15.62 14.26 6.19
N GLU A 233 -16.27 15.43 6.26
CA GLU A 233 -17.72 15.54 6.17
C GLU A 233 -18.25 14.76 4.95
N ASP A 234 -19.43 14.16 5.09
CA ASP A 234 -20.07 13.30 4.08
C ASP A 234 -19.31 12.03 3.67
N THR A 235 -18.25 11.65 4.39
CA THR A 235 -17.64 10.33 4.21
C THR A 235 -18.55 9.24 4.76
N ASN A 236 -18.71 8.15 4.02
CA ASN A 236 -19.53 7.00 4.44
C ASN A 236 -19.16 6.51 5.85
N ASP A 237 -20.14 6.44 6.75
CA ASP A 237 -19.93 6.13 8.17
C ASP A 237 -19.28 4.76 8.41
N LYS A 238 -19.66 3.73 7.62
CA LYS A 238 -19.05 2.40 7.73
C LYS A 238 -17.57 2.44 7.34
N PHE A 239 -17.23 3.25 6.32
CA PHE A 239 -15.84 3.43 5.91
C PHE A 239 -15.03 4.18 6.97
N VAL A 240 -15.63 5.21 7.60
CA VAL A 240 -15.03 5.92 8.74
C VAL A 240 -14.74 4.97 9.90
N VAL A 241 -15.72 4.16 10.29
CA VAL A 241 -15.56 3.15 11.35
C VAL A 241 -14.44 2.17 11.00
N LEU A 242 -14.37 1.71 9.75
CA LEU A 242 -13.36 0.77 9.29
C LEU A 242 -11.95 1.33 9.42
N TYR A 243 -11.68 2.52 8.84
CA TYR A 243 -10.31 3.05 8.90
C TYR A 243 -9.91 3.47 10.31
N LYS A 244 -10.86 3.90 11.16
CA LYS A 244 -10.59 4.16 12.58
C LYS A 244 -10.18 2.90 13.33
N LYS A 245 -10.77 1.75 13.03
CA LYS A 245 -10.31 0.46 13.59
C LYS A 245 -8.94 0.04 13.06
N CYS A 246 -8.65 0.31 11.79
CA CYS A 246 -7.35 -0.04 11.20
C CYS A 246 -6.19 0.71 11.85
N TRP A 247 -6.34 2.00 12.17
CA TRP A 247 -5.27 2.81 12.76
C TRP A 247 -5.30 2.87 14.30
N GLU A 248 -5.94 1.90 14.93
CA GLU A 248 -5.88 1.72 16.39
C GLU A 248 -4.42 1.65 16.85
N HIS A 249 -4.18 2.18 18.06
CA HIS A 249 -2.83 2.24 18.60
C HIS A 249 -2.26 0.85 18.88
N GLU A 250 -3.07 0.02 19.57
CA GLU A 250 -2.70 -1.35 19.88
C GLU A 250 -2.93 -2.28 18.69
N PRO A 251 -1.88 -3.01 18.21
CA PRO A 251 -1.98 -3.89 17.07
C PRO A 251 -3.08 -4.95 17.18
N ASP A 252 -3.31 -5.48 18.38
CA ASP A 252 -4.31 -6.51 18.61
C ASP A 252 -5.74 -6.02 18.43
N ASN A 253 -5.98 -4.72 18.61
CA ASN A 253 -7.29 -4.10 18.37
C ASN A 253 -7.58 -3.88 16.88
N ARG A 254 -6.57 -3.92 16.02
CA ARG A 254 -6.72 -3.75 14.58
C ARG A 254 -7.30 -5.00 13.94
N PRO A 255 -8.19 -4.90 12.95
CA PRO A 255 -8.69 -6.06 12.21
C PRO A 255 -7.55 -6.77 11.48
N ASN A 256 -7.74 -8.01 11.08
CA ASN A 256 -6.93 -8.64 10.04
C ASN A 256 -7.45 -8.24 8.64
N ILE A 257 -6.69 -8.54 7.61
CA ILE A 257 -7.04 -8.13 6.24
C ILE A 257 -8.35 -8.77 5.73
N LEU A 258 -8.65 -10.00 6.12
CA LEU A 258 -9.91 -10.67 5.76
C LEU A 258 -11.12 -9.92 6.34
N LYS A 259 -11.02 -9.44 7.59
CA LYS A 259 -12.06 -8.63 8.20
C LYS A 259 -12.21 -7.28 7.51
N VAL A 260 -11.10 -6.63 7.13
CA VAL A 260 -11.12 -5.37 6.35
C VAL A 260 -11.89 -5.57 5.04
N ILE A 261 -11.57 -6.62 4.28
CA ILE A 261 -12.26 -6.92 3.01
C ILE A 261 -13.74 -7.21 3.22
N SER A 262 -14.06 -8.00 4.25
CA SER A 262 -15.46 -8.28 4.60
C SER A 262 -16.26 -7.00 4.88
N GLU A 263 -15.69 -6.05 5.64
CA GLU A 263 -16.34 -4.76 5.93
C GLU A 263 -16.45 -3.87 4.68
N LEU A 264 -15.40 -3.80 3.84
CA LEU A 264 -15.45 -3.08 2.57
C LEU A 264 -16.53 -3.60 1.61
N ASN A 265 -16.78 -4.90 1.61
CA ASN A 265 -17.80 -5.50 0.75
C ASN A 265 -19.23 -5.23 1.25
N CYS A 266 -19.40 -4.86 2.53
CA CYS A 266 -20.67 -4.43 3.10
C CYS A 266 -20.97 -2.93 2.87
N ILE A 267 -20.07 -2.19 2.21
CA ILE A 267 -20.25 -0.78 1.88
C ILE A 267 -20.83 -0.66 0.48
N ASP A 268 -21.96 0.04 0.37
CA ASP A 268 -22.64 0.30 -0.90
C ASP A 268 -21.88 1.40 -1.67
N PRO A 269 -21.45 1.13 -2.91
CA PRO A 269 -20.80 2.14 -3.75
C PRO A 269 -21.74 3.28 -4.18
N GLU A 270 -23.05 3.05 -4.27
CA GLU A 270 -24.01 4.06 -4.71
C GLU A 270 -24.51 4.95 -3.55
N ASN A 271 -24.36 4.49 -2.30
CA ASN A 271 -24.91 5.18 -1.13
C ASN A 271 -23.79 5.67 -0.19
N ASN A 272 -23.47 6.95 -0.29
CA ASN A 272 -22.48 7.58 0.58
C ASN A 272 -23.00 7.79 2.01
N ASN A 273 -24.32 7.83 2.25
CA ASN A 273 -24.95 8.14 3.53
C ASN A 273 -26.08 7.15 3.87
N VAL A 274 -25.72 6.00 4.46
CA VAL A 274 -26.69 5.20 5.22
C VAL A 274 -26.56 5.60 6.69
N SER A 275 -27.44 6.48 7.17
CA SER A 275 -27.61 6.76 8.59
C SER A 275 -27.82 5.44 9.32
N ILE A 276 -26.94 5.11 10.25
CA ILE A 276 -27.17 4.03 11.20
C ILE A 276 -28.24 4.57 12.16
N ILE A 277 -29.52 4.21 11.93
CA ILE A 277 -30.55 4.37 12.96
C ILE A 277 -30.17 3.36 14.04
N PRO A 278 -29.94 3.77 15.29
CA PRO A 278 -29.77 2.82 16.38
C PRO A 278 -31.09 2.05 16.51
N GLU A 279 -31.07 0.75 16.32
CA GLU A 279 -32.19 -0.10 16.71
C GLU A 279 -32.35 0.01 18.24
N GLU A 280 -33.41 0.69 18.69
CA GLU A 280 -33.90 0.59 20.05
C GLU A 280 -34.24 -0.88 20.31
N SER A 281 -33.70 -1.39 21.39
CA SER A 281 -33.90 -2.74 21.88
C SER A 281 -35.38 -3.02 22.15
N GLU A 282 -36.07 -3.73 21.26
CA GLU A 282 -37.24 -4.53 21.60
C GLU A 282 -36.80 -6.00 21.65
N GLU A 283 -36.75 -6.53 22.87
CA GLU A 283 -36.73 -7.96 23.14
C GLU A 283 -37.97 -8.61 22.54
N SER A 284 -37.83 -9.41 21.52
CA SER A 284 -38.73 -10.53 21.24
C SER A 284 -38.01 -11.58 20.41
N GLU A 285 -37.89 -12.75 21.01
CA GLU A 285 -37.42 -14.00 20.40
C GLU A 285 -38.10 -14.25 19.05
N LYS A 286 -37.29 -14.46 17.99
CA LYS A 286 -37.60 -15.45 16.94
C LYS A 286 -36.37 -15.68 16.03
N THR A 287 -35.88 -16.91 16.10
CA THR A 287 -35.20 -17.72 15.07
C THR A 287 -34.28 -17.05 14.07
N ALA A 288 -32.98 -17.37 14.26
CA ALA A 288 -31.87 -17.08 13.37
C ALA A 288 -32.13 -17.60 11.94
N ASN A 289 -32.04 -16.70 10.98
CA ASN A 289 -31.69 -17.05 9.60
C ASN A 289 -30.30 -16.48 9.29
N VAL A 290 -29.32 -17.36 9.32
CA VAL A 290 -27.94 -17.07 8.96
C VAL A 290 -27.87 -17.02 7.43
N TYR A 291 -27.79 -15.83 6.86
CA TYR A 291 -27.36 -15.67 5.46
C TYR A 291 -25.83 -15.71 5.40
N SER A 292 -25.30 -16.88 5.07
CA SER A 292 -23.90 -17.03 4.70
C SER A 292 -23.68 -16.41 3.32
N CYS A 293 -22.92 -15.33 3.26
CA CYS A 293 -22.35 -14.84 2.01
C CYS A 293 -21.30 -15.86 1.52
N GLN A 294 -21.64 -16.65 0.51
CA GLN A 294 -20.69 -17.54 -0.16
C GLN A 294 -19.74 -16.71 -1.05
N ILE A 295 -18.47 -16.84 -0.76
CA ILE A 295 -17.40 -16.31 -1.60
C ILE A 295 -17.29 -17.24 -2.81
N ALA A 296 -17.62 -16.74 -4.01
CA ALA A 296 -17.31 -17.43 -5.26
C ALA A 296 -15.85 -17.17 -5.62
N ILE A 297 -15.01 -18.14 -5.40
CA ILE A 297 -13.65 -18.20 -5.97
C ILE A 297 -13.79 -18.81 -7.36
N LYS A 298 -13.44 -18.04 -8.37
CA LYS A 298 -13.12 -18.52 -9.72
C LYS A 298 -11.68 -18.18 -10.05
#